data_97b6c57c312928981c905d2d9038c6a2
#
_entry.id   97b6c57c312928981c905d2d9038c6a2
#
_cell.length_a   1.000
_cell.length_b   1.000
_cell.length_c   1.000
_cell.angle_alpha   90.00
_cell.angle_beta   90.00
_cell.angle_gamma   90.00
#
_symmetry.space_group_name_H-M   'P 1'
#
loop_
_entity.id
_entity.type
_entity.pdbx_description
1 polymer ?
#
loop_
_entity_poly.entity_id
_entity_poly.type
_entity_poly.pdbx_seq_one_letter_code
_entity_poly.pdbx_strand_id
1 'polypeptide(L)'
;MSLRINDIAPDFTADTTAGEIGFHEWIGDGWAVLFSHPKNFTPVCTTELGAMAGIEGEFRKRGVKIIGISVDPVDSHTKWKADIRTATGFDVEYPLIGDKDLKVAKLYDMLPAAAGDSSEGRTPADNATVRSVFVIGPDKKIKLILTYPMTTGRNFAEILRAIDSIQLTSRHQVATPANWQQGDDVIITAAVSNEDAITRFGSFDTVLPYLRKTRQPAA
;
A
#
# COMPACT_ATOMS: atom_id res chain seq x y z
N MET A 1 -19.04 4.36 -5.71
CA MET A 1 -19.15 3.33 -4.64
C MET A 1 -17.77 3.25 -4.01
N SER A 2 -17.64 3.43 -2.70
CA SER A 2 -16.34 3.39 -2.02
C SER A 2 -15.80 1.97 -1.98
N LEU A 3 -14.51 1.79 -2.26
CA LEU A 3 -13.82 0.50 -2.22
C LEU A 3 -13.68 0.00 -0.78
N ARG A 4 -13.77 -1.32 -0.58
CA ARG A 4 -13.71 -1.97 0.74
C ARG A 4 -12.69 -3.09 0.77
N ILE A 5 -12.30 -3.51 1.96
CA ILE A 5 -11.47 -4.71 2.15
C ILE A 5 -12.16 -5.92 1.52
N ASN A 6 -11.41 -6.72 0.77
CA ASN A 6 -11.82 -7.87 -0.03
C ASN A 6 -12.56 -7.55 -1.34
N ASP A 7 -12.86 -6.30 -1.66
CA ASP A 7 -13.25 -5.96 -3.03
C ASP A 7 -12.10 -6.27 -4.00
N ILE A 8 -12.43 -6.64 -5.22
CA ILE A 8 -11.43 -6.72 -6.29
C ILE A 8 -10.93 -5.28 -6.56
N ALA A 9 -9.64 -5.09 -6.48
CA ALA A 9 -9.02 -3.83 -6.87
C ALA A 9 -9.34 -3.56 -8.34
N PRO A 10 -9.92 -2.41 -8.69
CA PRO A 10 -10.25 -2.10 -10.08
C PRO A 10 -9.03 -2.20 -10.98
N ASP A 11 -9.17 -2.86 -12.13
CA ASP A 11 -8.13 -2.89 -13.15
C ASP A 11 -8.15 -1.62 -13.98
N PHE A 12 -6.99 -1.21 -14.49
CA PHE A 12 -6.85 -0.05 -15.36
C PHE A 12 -5.59 -0.15 -16.21
N THR A 13 -5.56 0.62 -17.30
CA THR A 13 -4.34 0.89 -18.06
C THR A 13 -3.97 2.36 -17.87
N ALA A 14 -2.70 2.64 -17.62
CA ALA A 14 -2.21 3.99 -17.38
C ALA A 14 -0.78 4.20 -17.87
N ASP A 15 -0.49 5.43 -18.30
CA ASP A 15 0.87 5.89 -18.59
C ASP A 15 1.65 6.12 -17.30
N THR A 16 2.87 5.63 -17.25
CA THR A 16 3.77 5.79 -16.11
C THR A 16 5.16 6.25 -16.54
N THR A 17 5.99 6.59 -15.56
CA THR A 17 7.41 6.88 -15.80
C THR A 17 8.22 5.67 -16.31
N ALA A 18 7.63 4.47 -16.30
CA ALA A 18 8.21 3.23 -16.83
C ALA A 18 7.52 2.73 -18.12
N GLY A 19 6.70 3.56 -18.75
CA GLY A 19 5.86 3.21 -19.91
C GLY A 19 4.41 2.91 -19.51
N GLU A 20 3.60 2.51 -20.47
CA GLU A 20 2.22 2.10 -20.23
C GLU A 20 2.16 0.77 -19.51
N ILE A 21 1.27 0.63 -18.54
CA ILE A 21 1.02 -0.60 -17.78
C ILE A 21 -0.47 -0.94 -17.75
N GLY A 22 -0.80 -2.24 -17.85
CA GLY A 22 -2.05 -2.81 -17.37
C GLY A 22 -1.88 -3.25 -15.92
N PHE A 23 -2.67 -2.72 -15.00
CA PHE A 23 -2.38 -2.81 -13.56
C PHE A 23 -2.39 -4.24 -13.03
N HIS A 24 -3.42 -5.04 -13.35
CA HIS A 24 -3.49 -6.43 -12.92
C HIS A 24 -2.39 -7.30 -13.53
N GLU A 25 -2.08 -7.09 -14.82
CA GLU A 25 -0.97 -7.76 -15.50
C GLU A 25 0.37 -7.38 -14.85
N TRP A 26 0.56 -6.09 -14.56
CA TRP A 26 1.77 -5.59 -13.90
C TRP A 26 1.93 -6.18 -12.49
N ILE A 27 0.87 -6.33 -11.70
CA ILE A 27 0.92 -7.01 -10.39
C ILE A 27 1.39 -8.46 -10.59
N GLY A 28 0.84 -9.18 -11.59
CA GLY A 28 1.07 -10.62 -11.76
C GLY A 28 0.55 -11.41 -10.55
N ASP A 29 1.25 -12.45 -10.12
CA ASP A 29 0.90 -13.29 -8.96
C ASP A 29 1.48 -12.75 -7.63
N GLY A 30 1.95 -11.51 -7.63
CA GLY A 30 2.56 -10.86 -6.47
C GLY A 30 1.60 -9.98 -5.69
N TRP A 31 2.18 -9.22 -4.76
CA TRP A 31 1.53 -8.17 -4.00
C TRP A 31 1.85 -6.81 -4.62
N ALA A 32 0.98 -5.83 -4.40
CA ALA A 32 1.23 -4.46 -4.79
C ALA A 32 0.82 -3.45 -3.73
N VAL A 33 1.52 -2.32 -3.72
CA VAL A 33 1.13 -1.09 -3.03
C VAL A 33 0.90 -0.02 -4.08
N LEU A 34 -0.35 0.41 -4.21
CA LEU A 34 -0.74 1.59 -4.98
C LEU A 34 -0.93 2.75 -3.99
N PHE A 35 -0.18 3.83 -4.17
CA PHE A 35 -0.29 4.98 -3.27
C PHE A 35 -0.37 6.30 -4.02
N SER A 36 -1.24 7.21 -3.57
CA SER A 36 -1.38 8.54 -4.14
C SER A 36 -0.57 9.59 -3.38
N HIS A 37 -0.15 10.62 -4.08
CA HIS A 37 0.39 11.84 -3.49
C HIS A 37 -0.29 13.06 -4.13
N PRO A 38 -0.52 14.14 -3.36
CA PRO A 38 -1.32 15.27 -3.82
C PRO A 38 -0.79 15.95 -5.07
N LYS A 39 0.50 16.28 -5.12
CA LYS A 39 1.09 17.07 -6.20
C LYS A 39 2.61 16.96 -6.24
N ASN A 40 3.17 17.01 -7.46
CA ASN A 40 4.61 17.11 -7.68
C ASN A 40 5.18 18.45 -7.18
N PHE A 41 6.49 18.50 -6.95
CA PHE A 41 7.21 19.69 -6.50
C PHE A 41 6.66 20.32 -5.23
N THR A 42 6.20 19.49 -4.28
CA THR A 42 5.72 19.92 -2.96
C THR A 42 6.54 19.28 -1.84
N PRO A 43 6.74 19.98 -0.70
CA PRO A 43 7.67 19.53 0.32
C PRO A 43 7.35 18.14 0.89
N VAL A 44 6.11 17.91 1.34
CA VAL A 44 5.72 16.63 1.96
C VAL A 44 5.80 15.49 0.95
N CYS A 45 5.34 15.70 -0.30
CA CYS A 45 5.41 14.65 -1.33
C CYS A 45 6.86 14.31 -1.68
N THR A 46 7.78 15.30 -1.74
CA THR A 46 9.20 15.07 -1.96
C THR A 46 9.78 14.16 -0.88
N THR A 47 9.51 14.44 0.40
CA THR A 47 9.99 13.61 1.51
C THR A 47 9.39 12.20 1.48
N GLU A 48 8.12 12.06 1.13
CA GLU A 48 7.45 10.75 1.06
C GLU A 48 8.00 9.87 -0.06
N LEU A 49 8.14 10.42 -1.28
CA LEU A 49 8.63 9.61 -2.40
C LEU A 49 10.09 9.21 -2.20
N GLY A 50 10.91 10.08 -1.63
CA GLY A 50 12.27 9.73 -1.25
C GLY A 50 12.33 8.67 -0.13
N ALA A 51 11.51 8.81 0.92
CA ALA A 51 11.44 7.81 1.98
C ALA A 51 10.98 6.44 1.45
N MET A 52 9.99 6.42 0.56
CA MET A 52 9.53 5.19 -0.11
C MET A 52 10.65 4.58 -0.96
N ALA A 53 11.38 5.38 -1.73
CA ALA A 53 12.51 4.93 -2.52
C ALA A 53 13.62 4.34 -1.64
N GLY A 54 13.92 4.96 -0.51
CA GLY A 54 14.93 4.47 0.44
C GLY A 54 14.61 3.09 1.03
N ILE A 55 13.35 2.71 1.08
CA ILE A 55 12.89 1.41 1.61
C ILE A 55 12.28 0.49 0.54
N GLU A 56 12.36 0.83 -0.73
CA GLU A 56 11.83 0.00 -1.83
C GLU A 56 12.36 -1.44 -1.77
N GLY A 57 13.63 -1.62 -1.40
CA GLY A 57 14.23 -2.93 -1.20
C GLY A 57 13.50 -3.80 -0.17
N GLU A 58 12.92 -3.20 0.87
CA GLU A 58 12.14 -3.91 1.89
C GLU A 58 10.81 -4.42 1.34
N PHE A 59 10.15 -3.66 0.46
CA PHE A 59 8.96 -4.13 -0.26
C PHE A 59 9.30 -5.27 -1.21
N ARG A 60 10.40 -5.13 -1.96
CA ARG A 60 10.87 -6.16 -2.90
C ARG A 60 11.18 -7.49 -2.21
N LYS A 61 11.81 -7.48 -1.03
CA LYS A 61 12.05 -8.68 -0.20
C LYS A 61 10.76 -9.43 0.17
N ARG A 62 9.65 -8.71 0.26
CA ARG A 62 8.31 -9.24 0.58
C ARG A 62 7.49 -9.61 -0.65
N GLY A 63 8.09 -9.54 -1.85
CA GLY A 63 7.37 -9.77 -3.11
C GLY A 63 6.31 -8.73 -3.41
N VAL A 64 6.51 -7.49 -2.93
CA VAL A 64 5.56 -6.38 -3.09
C VAL A 64 6.10 -5.38 -4.11
N LYS A 65 5.35 -5.12 -5.16
CA LYS A 65 5.60 -4.06 -6.13
C LYS A 65 5.01 -2.75 -5.64
N ILE A 66 5.68 -1.63 -5.93
CA ILE A 66 5.24 -0.30 -5.54
C ILE A 66 4.91 0.51 -6.78
N ILE A 67 3.81 1.25 -6.75
CA ILE A 67 3.44 2.22 -7.78
C ILE A 67 2.80 3.45 -7.14
N GLY A 68 3.31 4.63 -7.52
CA GLY A 68 2.76 5.90 -7.08
C GLY A 68 1.82 6.51 -8.14
N ILE A 69 0.93 7.40 -7.70
CA ILE A 69 0.03 8.13 -8.59
C ILE A 69 -0.18 9.56 -8.11
N SER A 70 -0.23 10.49 -9.03
CA SER A 70 -0.85 11.81 -8.84
C SER A 70 -1.54 12.28 -10.12
N VAL A 71 -2.23 13.38 -10.01
CA VAL A 71 -2.91 14.04 -11.14
C VAL A 71 -1.95 14.79 -12.07
N ASP A 72 -0.66 14.86 -11.72
CA ASP A 72 0.36 15.48 -12.57
C ASP A 72 0.68 14.58 -13.78
N PRO A 73 1.08 15.15 -14.92
CA PRO A 73 1.47 14.35 -16.08
C PRO A 73 2.82 13.63 -15.87
N VAL A 74 3.04 12.53 -16.60
CA VAL A 74 4.25 11.68 -16.54
C VAL A 74 5.55 12.50 -16.68
N ASP A 75 5.57 13.45 -17.61
CA ASP A 75 6.76 14.31 -17.82
C ASP A 75 7.11 15.15 -16.58
N SER A 76 6.10 15.57 -15.82
CA SER A 76 6.28 16.26 -14.54
C SER A 76 6.95 15.35 -13.51
N HIS A 77 6.50 14.10 -13.40
CA HIS A 77 7.11 13.10 -12.52
C HIS A 77 8.59 12.86 -12.90
N THR A 78 8.86 12.68 -14.18
CA THR A 78 10.22 12.43 -14.66
C THR A 78 11.19 13.56 -14.31
N LYS A 79 10.76 14.81 -14.47
CA LYS A 79 11.56 15.98 -14.10
C LYS A 79 11.76 16.08 -12.59
N TRP A 80 10.74 15.74 -11.80
CA TRP A 80 10.80 15.88 -10.36
C TRP A 80 11.67 14.82 -9.64
N LYS A 81 11.94 13.67 -10.27
CA LYS A 81 12.85 12.65 -9.71
C LYS A 81 14.21 13.21 -9.33
N ALA A 82 14.77 14.15 -10.11
CA ALA A 82 16.04 14.79 -9.81
C ALA A 82 16.01 15.62 -8.52
N ASP A 83 14.91 16.33 -8.27
CA ASP A 83 14.73 17.13 -7.05
C ASP A 83 14.55 16.21 -5.83
N ILE A 84 13.80 15.11 -5.97
CA ILE A 84 13.64 14.11 -4.90
C ILE A 84 15.01 13.54 -4.52
N ARG A 85 15.81 13.13 -5.50
CA ARG A 85 17.17 12.64 -5.25
C ARG A 85 18.04 13.69 -4.54
N THR A 86 17.99 14.93 -4.99
CA THR A 86 18.76 16.03 -4.39
C THR A 86 18.36 16.26 -2.93
N ALA A 87 17.06 16.20 -2.63
CA ALA A 87 16.53 16.47 -1.30
C ALA A 87 16.71 15.30 -0.32
N THR A 88 16.70 14.06 -0.80
CA THR A 88 16.60 12.86 0.05
C THR A 88 17.77 11.88 -0.09
N GLY A 89 18.54 11.99 -1.15
CA GLY A 89 19.64 11.08 -1.49
C GLY A 89 19.19 9.76 -2.16
N PHE A 90 17.89 9.57 -2.42
CA PHE A 90 17.35 8.34 -3.00
C PHE A 90 16.78 8.56 -4.39
N ASP A 91 17.01 7.61 -5.31
CA ASP A 91 16.43 7.58 -6.64
C ASP A 91 15.06 6.89 -6.61
N VAL A 92 14.04 7.51 -7.20
CA VAL A 92 12.71 6.91 -7.38
C VAL A 92 12.74 6.02 -8.62
N GLU A 93 12.87 4.70 -8.42
CA GLU A 93 12.89 3.71 -9.52
C GLU A 93 11.51 3.13 -9.81
N TYR A 94 10.64 3.04 -8.82
CA TYR A 94 9.28 2.54 -9.00
C TYR A 94 8.45 3.43 -9.94
N PRO A 95 7.46 2.85 -10.66
CA PRO A 95 6.60 3.60 -11.58
C PRO A 95 5.78 4.68 -10.89
N LEU A 96 5.61 5.81 -11.56
CA LEU A 96 4.70 6.88 -11.17
C LEU A 96 3.67 7.10 -12.28
N ILE A 97 2.38 6.95 -11.96
CA ILE A 97 1.24 7.14 -12.87
C ILE A 97 0.96 8.64 -12.98
N GLY A 98 0.85 9.13 -14.23
CA GLY A 98 0.38 10.47 -14.53
C GLY A 98 -1.12 10.46 -14.85
N ASP A 99 -1.96 10.74 -13.85
CA ASP A 99 -3.43 10.63 -13.96
C ASP A 99 -4.09 11.99 -14.20
N LYS A 100 -3.66 12.71 -15.25
CA LYS A 100 -4.17 14.05 -15.60
C LYS A 100 -5.67 14.11 -15.83
N ASP A 101 -6.29 13.00 -16.24
CA ASP A 101 -7.71 12.88 -16.53
C ASP A 101 -8.52 12.34 -15.34
N LEU A 102 -7.88 12.14 -14.17
CA LEU A 102 -8.47 11.65 -12.94
C LEU A 102 -9.14 10.27 -13.05
N LYS A 103 -8.76 9.46 -14.02
CA LYS A 103 -9.37 8.14 -14.26
C LYS A 103 -9.13 7.19 -13.10
N VAL A 104 -7.86 7.02 -12.74
CA VAL A 104 -7.46 6.11 -11.66
C VAL A 104 -7.79 6.71 -10.30
N ALA A 105 -7.56 8.01 -10.10
CA ALA A 105 -7.86 8.70 -8.85
C ALA A 105 -9.36 8.61 -8.48
N LYS A 106 -10.26 8.72 -9.46
CA LYS A 106 -11.72 8.51 -9.25
C LYS A 106 -12.07 7.06 -9.01
N LEU A 107 -11.47 6.16 -9.78
CA LEU A 107 -11.71 4.72 -9.68
C LEU A 107 -11.36 4.17 -8.28
N TYR A 108 -10.33 4.73 -7.65
CA TYR A 108 -9.84 4.36 -6.33
C TYR A 108 -10.29 5.31 -5.20
N ASP A 109 -11.21 6.23 -5.48
CA ASP A 109 -11.73 7.17 -4.47
C ASP A 109 -10.63 7.95 -3.74
N MET A 110 -9.64 8.45 -4.50
CA MET A 110 -8.47 9.14 -3.97
C MET A 110 -8.61 10.66 -3.91
N LEU A 111 -9.74 11.20 -4.37
CA LEU A 111 -9.99 12.62 -4.39
C LEU A 111 -10.69 13.08 -3.10
N PRO A 112 -10.44 14.31 -2.62
CA PRO A 112 -11.17 14.85 -1.48
C PRO A 112 -12.64 15.11 -1.86
N ALA A 113 -13.53 15.08 -0.87
CA ALA A 113 -14.98 15.26 -1.09
C ALA A 113 -15.34 16.53 -1.90
N ALA A 114 -14.54 17.58 -1.77
CA ALA A 114 -14.75 18.84 -2.51
C ALA A 114 -14.30 18.79 -3.98
N ALA A 115 -13.64 17.71 -4.44
CA ALA A 115 -13.12 17.63 -5.81
C ALA A 115 -14.22 17.52 -6.88
N GLY A 116 -15.44 17.09 -6.49
CA GLY A 116 -16.57 16.88 -7.41
C GLY A 116 -16.36 15.72 -8.39
N ASP A 117 -17.30 15.55 -9.30
CA ASP A 117 -17.38 14.38 -10.19
C ASP A 117 -16.77 14.61 -11.59
N SER A 118 -16.38 15.85 -11.93
CA SER A 118 -15.84 16.22 -13.24
C SER A 118 -14.43 16.78 -13.14
N SER A 119 -13.57 16.36 -14.06
CA SER A 119 -12.22 16.93 -14.24
C SER A 119 -12.21 18.07 -15.27
N GLU A 120 -13.34 18.37 -15.91
CA GLU A 120 -13.42 19.37 -16.98
C GLU A 120 -13.12 20.78 -16.44
N GLY A 121 -12.20 21.48 -17.11
CA GLY A 121 -11.80 22.84 -16.71
C GLY A 121 -10.96 22.93 -15.43
N ARG A 122 -10.61 21.82 -14.79
CA ARG A 122 -9.82 21.80 -13.55
C ARG A 122 -8.32 21.73 -13.82
N THR A 123 -7.57 22.39 -12.97
CA THR A 123 -6.09 22.31 -12.95
C THR A 123 -5.63 21.22 -11.96
N PRO A 124 -4.37 20.75 -12.03
CA PRO A 124 -3.83 19.87 -11.01
C PRO A 124 -3.93 20.43 -9.59
N ALA A 125 -3.97 21.75 -9.42
CA ALA A 125 -4.16 22.39 -8.12
C ALA A 125 -5.56 22.14 -7.55
N ASP A 126 -6.57 22.05 -8.41
CA ASP A 126 -7.97 21.84 -8.01
C ASP A 126 -8.30 20.37 -7.76
N ASN A 127 -7.46 19.45 -8.24
CA ASN A 127 -7.73 18.01 -8.28
C ASN A 127 -6.69 17.18 -7.51
N ALA A 128 -5.88 17.80 -6.66
CA ALA A 128 -4.90 17.06 -5.86
C ALA A 128 -5.56 15.90 -5.11
N THR A 129 -4.93 14.71 -5.19
CA THR A 129 -5.38 13.53 -4.43
C THR A 129 -5.10 13.71 -2.94
N VAL A 130 -5.85 13.01 -2.10
CA VAL A 130 -5.44 12.74 -0.71
C VAL A 130 -4.29 11.72 -0.71
N ARG A 131 -3.71 11.39 0.44
CA ARG A 131 -2.61 10.42 0.55
C ARG A 131 -3.16 9.03 0.86
N SER A 132 -3.71 8.38 -0.16
CA SER A 132 -4.23 7.01 -0.03
C SER A 132 -3.13 5.97 -0.22
N VAL A 133 -3.31 4.82 0.41
CA VAL A 133 -2.51 3.61 0.23
C VAL A 133 -3.46 2.44 0.11
N PHE A 134 -3.29 1.64 -0.94
CA PHE A 134 -3.98 0.38 -1.14
C PHE A 134 -2.95 -0.74 -1.17
N VAL A 135 -3.06 -1.72 -0.27
CA VAL A 135 -2.31 -2.97 -0.35
C VAL A 135 -3.20 -3.99 -1.03
N ILE A 136 -2.70 -4.58 -2.11
CA ILE A 136 -3.43 -5.49 -2.97
C ILE A 136 -2.70 -6.83 -2.97
N GLY A 137 -3.45 -7.92 -2.73
CA GLY A 137 -2.91 -9.27 -2.69
C GLY A 137 -2.81 -9.92 -4.06
N PRO A 138 -2.22 -11.15 -4.13
CA PRO A 138 -2.10 -11.92 -5.37
C PRO A 138 -3.46 -12.25 -6.02
N ASP A 139 -4.50 -12.36 -5.21
CA ASP A 139 -5.89 -12.56 -5.62
C ASP A 139 -6.56 -11.28 -6.17
N LYS A 140 -5.79 -10.23 -6.39
CA LYS A 140 -6.24 -8.90 -6.82
C LYS A 140 -7.24 -8.23 -5.85
N LYS A 141 -7.34 -8.72 -4.63
CA LYS A 141 -8.22 -8.12 -3.63
C LYS A 141 -7.50 -7.10 -2.77
N ILE A 142 -8.22 -6.07 -2.41
CA ILE A 142 -7.77 -5.05 -1.46
C ILE A 142 -7.63 -5.68 -0.08
N LYS A 143 -6.47 -5.58 0.53
CA LYS A 143 -6.14 -6.13 1.85
C LYS A 143 -6.03 -5.06 2.92
N LEU A 144 -5.67 -3.84 2.54
CA LEU A 144 -5.56 -2.69 3.43
C LEU A 144 -5.86 -1.42 2.66
N ILE A 145 -6.52 -0.48 3.31
CA ILE A 145 -6.72 0.89 2.83
C ILE A 145 -6.33 1.82 3.97
N LEU A 146 -5.44 2.77 3.67
CA LEU A 146 -5.09 3.88 4.55
C LEU A 146 -5.30 5.18 3.80
N THR A 147 -5.88 6.19 4.46
CA THR A 147 -6.07 7.51 3.87
C THR A 147 -5.66 8.58 4.87
N TYR A 148 -4.75 9.44 4.43
CA TYR A 148 -4.22 10.56 5.20
C TYR A 148 -4.61 11.88 4.55
N PRO A 149 -4.82 12.94 5.35
CA PRO A 149 -4.99 14.28 4.80
C PRO A 149 -3.74 14.75 4.06
N MET A 150 -3.90 15.69 3.13
CA MET A 150 -2.79 16.19 2.30
C MET A 150 -1.60 16.74 3.10
N THR A 151 -1.86 17.25 4.31
CA THR A 151 -0.87 17.88 5.19
C THR A 151 -0.07 16.90 6.04
N THR A 152 -0.46 15.60 6.06
CA THR A 152 0.13 14.59 6.95
C THR A 152 0.95 13.58 6.17
N GLY A 153 2.27 13.60 6.34
CA GLY A 153 3.17 12.58 5.78
C GLY A 153 2.92 11.20 6.40
N ARG A 154 3.02 10.15 5.58
CA ARG A 154 2.73 8.77 5.98
C ARG A 154 3.89 8.13 6.75
N ASN A 155 3.56 7.16 7.59
CA ASN A 155 4.53 6.27 8.23
C ASN A 155 4.68 4.99 7.39
N PHE A 156 5.73 4.90 6.60
CA PHE A 156 5.97 3.74 5.73
C PHE A 156 6.41 2.49 6.49
N ALA A 157 6.99 2.62 7.69
CA ALA A 157 7.29 1.48 8.55
C ALA A 157 6.00 0.77 9.00
N GLU A 158 4.92 1.53 9.27
CA GLU A 158 3.61 0.95 9.56
C GLU A 158 3.02 0.21 8.34
N ILE A 159 3.23 0.71 7.14
CA ILE A 159 2.78 0.02 5.91
C ILE A 159 3.51 -1.32 5.77
N LEU A 160 4.83 -1.36 5.99
CA LEU A 160 5.61 -2.60 5.98
C LEU A 160 5.15 -3.56 7.08
N ARG A 161 4.96 -3.07 8.32
CA ARG A 161 4.45 -3.88 9.43
C ARG A 161 3.09 -4.50 9.12
N ALA A 162 2.19 -3.72 8.55
CA ALA A 162 0.86 -4.20 8.16
C ALA A 162 0.93 -5.25 7.05
N ILE A 163 1.82 -5.08 6.06
CA ILE A 163 2.07 -6.07 5.01
C ILE A 163 2.59 -7.37 5.61
N ASP A 164 3.58 -7.31 6.51
CA ASP A 164 4.11 -8.49 7.20
C ASP A 164 3.01 -9.24 7.95
N SER A 165 2.17 -8.50 8.68
CA SER A 165 0.99 -9.06 9.37
C SER A 165 0.02 -9.74 8.40
N ILE A 166 -0.35 -9.07 7.32
CA ILE A 166 -1.32 -9.60 6.34
C ILE A 166 -0.76 -10.83 5.63
N GLN A 167 0.51 -10.82 5.24
CA GLN A 167 1.15 -11.96 4.60
C GLN A 167 1.24 -13.16 5.55
N LEU A 168 1.60 -12.93 6.81
CA LEU A 168 1.64 -13.98 7.84
C LEU A 168 0.24 -14.60 8.06
N THR A 169 -0.76 -13.76 8.28
CA THR A 169 -2.13 -14.24 8.55
C THR A 169 -2.81 -14.89 7.34
N SER A 170 -2.38 -14.55 6.12
CA SER A 170 -2.87 -15.20 4.90
C SER A 170 -2.32 -16.62 4.70
N ARG A 171 -1.15 -16.92 5.26
CA ARG A 171 -0.48 -18.24 5.15
C ARG A 171 -0.82 -19.16 6.32
N HIS A 172 -1.04 -18.59 7.49
CA HIS A 172 -1.26 -19.31 8.73
C HIS A 172 -2.59 -18.88 9.35
N GLN A 173 -3.26 -19.82 10.03
CA GLN A 173 -4.52 -19.51 10.75
C GLN A 173 -4.21 -18.84 12.10
N VAL A 174 -3.52 -17.71 12.05
CA VAL A 174 -3.17 -16.87 13.18
C VAL A 174 -3.65 -15.44 12.96
N ALA A 175 -3.70 -14.67 14.04
CA ALA A 175 -3.93 -13.23 14.01
C ALA A 175 -2.79 -12.52 14.74
N THR A 176 -2.47 -11.31 14.34
CA THR A 176 -1.48 -10.48 15.02
C THR A 176 -2.14 -9.61 16.08
N PRO A 177 -1.61 -9.55 17.31
CA PRO A 177 -2.14 -8.66 18.34
C PRO A 177 -1.88 -7.18 18.01
N ALA A 178 -2.48 -6.29 18.79
CA ALA A 178 -2.20 -4.86 18.70
C ALA A 178 -0.69 -4.58 18.86
N ASN A 179 -0.17 -3.66 18.06
CA ASN A 179 1.26 -3.24 18.04
C ASN A 179 2.26 -4.35 17.68
N TRP A 180 1.79 -5.50 17.20
CA TRP A 180 2.65 -6.60 16.78
C TRP A 180 3.75 -6.14 15.81
N GLN A 181 4.95 -6.63 16.01
CA GLN A 181 6.09 -6.50 15.10
C GLN A 181 6.52 -7.89 14.62
N GLN A 182 7.21 -7.96 13.50
CA GLN A 182 7.75 -9.21 12.99
C GLN A 182 8.67 -9.86 14.03
N GLY A 183 8.39 -11.12 14.38
CA GLY A 183 9.08 -11.87 15.42
C GLY A 183 8.32 -11.96 16.75
N ASP A 184 7.31 -11.12 16.97
CA ASP A 184 6.46 -11.20 18.16
C ASP A 184 5.51 -12.38 18.12
N ASP A 185 5.02 -12.78 19.29
CA ASP A 185 3.99 -13.82 19.41
C ASP A 185 2.71 -13.44 18.67
N VAL A 186 2.03 -14.46 18.17
CA VAL A 186 0.77 -14.34 17.45
C VAL A 186 -0.38 -15.02 18.21
N ILE A 187 -1.60 -14.69 17.84
CA ILE A 187 -2.82 -15.27 18.40
C ILE A 187 -3.29 -16.41 17.50
N ILE A 188 -3.54 -17.59 18.07
CA ILE A 188 -4.16 -18.69 17.36
C ILE A 188 -5.65 -18.38 17.21
N THR A 189 -6.16 -18.40 15.98
CA THR A 189 -7.58 -18.10 15.72
C THR A 189 -8.51 -19.14 16.34
N ALA A 190 -9.74 -18.74 16.64
CA ALA A 190 -10.74 -19.63 17.25
C ALA A 190 -11.13 -20.82 16.35
N ALA A 191 -10.89 -20.71 15.04
CA ALA A 191 -11.14 -21.79 14.07
C ALA A 191 -10.18 -22.97 14.19
N VAL A 192 -9.06 -22.81 14.92
CA VAL A 192 -8.07 -23.88 15.14
C VAL A 192 -8.35 -24.55 16.48
N SER A 193 -8.59 -25.88 16.48
CA SER A 193 -8.75 -26.67 17.70
C SER A 193 -7.45 -26.70 18.53
N ASN A 194 -7.51 -27.11 19.79
CA ASN A 194 -6.29 -27.26 20.60
C ASN A 194 -5.39 -28.38 20.06
N GLU A 195 -5.97 -29.46 19.55
CA GLU A 195 -5.21 -30.58 18.95
C GLU A 195 -4.48 -30.12 17.68
N ASP A 196 -5.20 -29.38 16.80
CA ASP A 196 -4.60 -28.80 15.61
C ASP A 196 -3.53 -27.74 15.95
N ALA A 197 -3.75 -26.97 17.01
CA ALA A 197 -2.79 -25.97 17.47
C ALA A 197 -1.47 -26.62 17.92
N ILE A 198 -1.53 -27.72 18.68
CA ILE A 198 -0.36 -28.51 19.09
C ILE A 198 0.34 -29.06 17.85
N THR A 199 -0.41 -29.62 16.92
CA THR A 199 0.15 -30.21 15.69
C THR A 199 0.88 -29.18 14.81
N ARG A 200 0.28 -27.96 14.68
CA ARG A 200 0.79 -26.91 13.78
C ARG A 200 1.88 -26.05 14.40
N PHE A 201 1.76 -25.74 15.69
CA PHE A 201 2.59 -24.74 16.36
C PHE A 201 3.42 -25.35 17.51
N GLY A 202 3.22 -26.62 17.86
CA GLY A 202 3.87 -27.27 19.00
C GLY A 202 3.22 -26.85 20.32
N SER A 203 3.91 -26.00 21.08
CA SER A 203 3.37 -25.43 22.34
C SER A 203 2.72 -24.08 22.12
N PHE A 204 1.71 -23.80 22.93
CA PHE A 204 1.07 -22.49 22.98
C PHE A 204 0.62 -22.14 24.41
N ASP A 205 0.48 -20.86 24.70
CA ASP A 205 -0.01 -20.36 25.97
C ASP A 205 -1.49 -20.02 25.89
N THR A 206 -2.26 -20.49 26.87
CA THR A 206 -3.68 -20.11 27.05
C THR A 206 -3.76 -19.01 28.11
N VAL A 207 -3.81 -17.77 27.67
CA VAL A 207 -3.96 -16.60 28.56
C VAL A 207 -5.41 -16.53 29.07
N LEU A 208 -6.36 -16.74 28.16
CA LEU A 208 -7.80 -16.83 28.42
C LEU A 208 -8.39 -17.92 27.50
N PRO A 209 -9.57 -18.49 27.78
CA PRO A 209 -10.17 -19.53 26.94
C PRO A 209 -10.27 -19.16 25.45
N TYR A 210 -10.38 -17.86 25.15
CA TYR A 210 -10.45 -17.30 23.78
C TYR A 210 -9.15 -16.62 23.34
N LEU A 211 -8.11 -16.55 24.16
CA LEU A 211 -6.84 -15.90 23.89
C LEU A 211 -5.68 -16.87 24.05
N ARG A 212 -5.32 -17.52 22.97
CA ARG A 212 -4.19 -18.46 22.88
C ARG A 212 -3.09 -17.84 22.07
N LYS A 213 -1.87 -17.86 22.59
CA LYS A 213 -0.67 -17.26 21.96
C LYS A 213 0.34 -18.35 21.62
N THR A 214 1.02 -18.16 20.52
CA THR A 214 2.15 -19.00 20.12
C THR A 214 3.22 -18.13 19.46
N ARG A 215 4.41 -18.66 19.36
CA ARG A 215 5.48 -17.99 18.61
C ARG A 215 5.07 -17.81 17.16
N GLN A 216 5.54 -16.73 16.54
CA GLN A 216 5.33 -16.51 15.12
C GLN A 216 5.79 -17.75 14.33
N PRO A 217 4.92 -18.33 13.47
CA PRO A 217 5.35 -19.38 12.53
C PRO A 217 6.43 -18.86 11.58
N ALA A 218 7.27 -19.74 11.08
CA ALA A 218 8.25 -19.40 10.04
C ALA A 218 7.53 -18.88 8.77
N ALA A 219 8.16 -17.92 8.11
CA ALA A 219 7.62 -17.24 6.91
C ALA A 219 7.49 -18.22 5.71
#